data_4add4e4a2c06f45743054d245ee64d14
#
_entry.id   4add4e4a2c06f45743054d245ee64d14
#
_cell.length_a   1.000
_cell.length_b   1.000
_cell.length_c   1.000
_cell.angle_alpha   90.00
_cell.angle_beta   90.00
_cell.angle_gamma   90.00
#
_symmetry.space_group_name_H-M   'P 1'
#
loop_
_entity.id
_entity.type
_entity.pdbx_description
1 polymer ?
#
loop_
_entity_poly.entity_id
_entity_poly.type
_entity_poly.pdbx_seq_one_letter_code
_entity_poly.pdbx_strand_id
1 'polypeptide(L)'
;MLRSSIIYILSITFVVAEGFIFNDESDAQGVTFVHDHGGTDQRYYIETIGAGVCLIDYDNDNDLDIYFCQGSPLPRWDKDVILENKLFRNDNGQWKDATSLAGVGDRSYSMGCACGDVDNDGDVDLYVTNYGQDVFYRNDGDGTFTDVSKEVGANNPLWGASSAFF
;
A
#
# COMPACT_ATOMS: atom_id res chain seq x y z
N MET A 1 -22.72 73.88 15.97
CA MET A 1 -21.77 72.76 16.18
C MET A 1 -22.51 71.45 16.01
N LEU A 2 -22.44 70.87 14.84
CA LEU A 2 -22.97 69.55 14.57
C LEU A 2 -21.92 68.50 15.04
N ARG A 3 -22.29 67.64 15.99
CA ARG A 3 -21.46 66.48 16.37
C ARG A 3 -21.77 65.35 15.41
N SER A 4 -20.81 64.97 14.58
CA SER A 4 -20.88 63.79 13.70
C SER A 4 -20.62 62.56 14.55
N SER A 5 -21.62 61.70 14.70
CA SER A 5 -21.49 60.39 15.36
C SER A 5 -21.02 59.39 14.31
N ILE A 6 -19.83 58.88 14.46
CA ILE A 6 -19.29 57.78 13.64
C ILE A 6 -19.83 56.47 14.20
N ILE A 7 -20.65 55.77 13.41
CA ILE A 7 -21.13 54.43 13.72
C ILE A 7 -20.11 53.44 13.15
N TYR A 8 -19.39 52.71 14.01
CA TYR A 8 -18.54 51.57 13.62
C TYR A 8 -19.47 50.36 13.46
N ILE A 9 -19.61 49.85 12.23
CA ILE A 9 -20.23 48.56 11.97
C ILE A 9 -19.14 47.49 12.09
N LEU A 10 -19.22 46.71 13.17
CA LEU A 10 -18.37 45.55 13.37
C LEU A 10 -18.97 44.39 12.55
N SER A 11 -18.40 44.09 11.39
CA SER A 11 -18.78 42.89 10.62
C SER A 11 -18.15 41.67 11.25
N ILE A 12 -18.92 40.82 11.87
CA ILE A 12 -18.49 39.52 12.35
C ILE A 12 -18.56 38.56 11.17
N THR A 13 -17.41 38.21 10.61
CA THR A 13 -17.31 37.14 9.59
C THR A 13 -17.26 35.81 10.34
N PHE A 14 -18.32 35.02 10.23
CA PHE A 14 -18.26 33.63 10.67
C PHE A 14 -17.49 32.83 9.66
N VAL A 15 -16.29 32.36 10.03
CA VAL A 15 -15.60 31.33 9.29
C VAL A 15 -16.24 29.99 9.70
N VAL A 16 -17.07 29.44 8.85
CA VAL A 16 -17.53 28.06 8.97
C VAL A 16 -16.36 27.20 8.52
N ALA A 17 -15.74 26.46 9.41
CA ALA A 17 -14.81 25.43 9.03
C ALA A 17 -15.59 24.32 8.32
N GLU A 18 -15.37 24.17 7.02
CA GLU A 18 -15.86 23.00 6.30
C GLU A 18 -15.16 21.78 6.87
N GLY A 19 -15.93 20.81 7.34
CA GLY A 19 -15.40 19.54 7.84
C GLY A 19 -14.80 18.76 6.68
N PHE A 20 -13.70 18.02 6.93
CA PHE A 20 -13.16 17.08 5.96
C PHE A 20 -14.17 15.95 5.73
N ILE A 21 -14.49 15.69 4.47
CA ILE A 21 -15.34 14.56 4.05
C ILE A 21 -14.47 13.59 3.30
N PHE A 22 -14.45 12.32 3.72
CA PHE A 22 -13.80 11.24 3.01
C PHE A 22 -14.85 10.49 2.19
N ASN A 23 -14.60 10.37 0.89
CA ASN A 23 -15.41 9.58 -0.02
C ASN A 23 -14.61 8.37 -0.47
N ASP A 24 -15.25 7.21 -0.57
CA ASP A 24 -14.65 6.04 -1.23
C ASP A 24 -14.84 6.19 -2.74
N GLU A 25 -13.74 6.33 -3.47
CA GLU A 25 -13.70 6.47 -4.92
C GLU A 25 -12.87 5.36 -5.58
N SER A 26 -12.49 4.32 -4.84
CA SER A 26 -11.59 3.26 -5.29
C SER A 26 -12.05 2.63 -6.60
N ASP A 27 -13.29 2.21 -6.70
CA ASP A 27 -13.85 1.63 -7.93
C ASP A 27 -13.86 2.62 -9.10
N ALA A 28 -14.22 3.88 -8.84
CA ALA A 28 -14.29 4.91 -9.87
C ALA A 28 -12.92 5.27 -10.44
N GLN A 29 -11.88 5.13 -9.62
CA GLN A 29 -10.49 5.43 -10.00
C GLN A 29 -9.72 4.19 -10.46
N GLY A 30 -10.28 2.99 -10.37
CA GLY A 30 -9.69 1.75 -10.87
C GLY A 30 -8.97 0.88 -9.85
N VAL A 31 -9.04 1.20 -8.55
CA VAL A 31 -8.53 0.33 -7.48
C VAL A 31 -9.55 -0.75 -7.19
N THR A 32 -9.34 -1.94 -7.75
CA THR A 32 -10.27 -3.08 -7.66
C THR A 32 -9.81 -4.15 -6.66
N PHE A 33 -8.81 -3.83 -5.83
CA PHE A 33 -8.27 -4.75 -4.83
C PHE A 33 -9.28 -5.02 -3.71
N VAL A 34 -9.46 -6.29 -3.39
CA VAL A 34 -10.22 -6.74 -2.23
C VAL A 34 -9.33 -7.67 -1.42
N HIS A 35 -9.07 -7.31 -0.17
CA HIS A 35 -8.29 -8.16 0.72
C HIS A 35 -9.09 -9.41 1.09
N ASP A 36 -8.49 -10.60 0.89
CA ASP A 36 -9.01 -11.88 1.38
C ASP A 36 -7.93 -12.53 2.26
N HIS A 37 -8.23 -12.70 3.53
CA HIS A 37 -7.30 -13.29 4.50
C HIS A 37 -7.07 -14.81 4.29
N GLY A 38 -7.60 -15.41 3.22
CA GLY A 38 -7.39 -16.83 2.91
C GLY A 38 -7.97 -17.79 3.95
N GLY A 39 -8.84 -17.28 4.82
CA GLY A 39 -9.36 -18.01 5.96
C GLY A 39 -10.44 -19.00 5.61
N THR A 40 -10.64 -19.92 6.54
CA THR A 40 -11.66 -20.96 6.50
C THR A 40 -12.50 -20.93 7.77
N ASP A 41 -13.40 -21.88 7.96
CA ASP A 41 -14.18 -22.03 9.20
C ASP A 41 -13.35 -22.46 10.43
N GLN A 42 -12.04 -22.75 10.25
CA GLN A 42 -11.15 -23.20 11.32
C GLN A 42 -10.67 -22.07 12.25
N ARG A 43 -10.79 -20.82 11.85
CA ARG A 43 -10.40 -19.61 12.61
C ARG A 43 -8.95 -19.67 13.10
N TYR A 44 -8.01 -19.75 12.18
CA TYR A 44 -6.59 -19.64 12.50
C TYR A 44 -6.28 -18.24 13.05
N TYR A 45 -5.35 -18.16 14.00
CA TYR A 45 -4.99 -16.87 14.61
C TYR A 45 -4.54 -15.82 13.59
N ILE A 46 -3.83 -16.26 12.55
CA ILE A 46 -3.34 -15.39 11.48
C ILE A 46 -4.46 -14.65 10.73
N GLU A 47 -5.66 -15.22 10.64
CA GLU A 47 -6.83 -14.61 10.01
C GLU A 47 -7.30 -13.31 10.71
N THR A 48 -6.87 -13.10 11.97
CA THR A 48 -7.25 -11.93 12.76
C THR A 48 -6.34 -10.73 12.55
N ILE A 49 -5.25 -10.91 11.81
CA ILE A 49 -4.25 -9.88 11.57
C ILE A 49 -4.44 -9.36 10.15
N GLY A 50 -4.62 -8.04 10.03
CA GLY A 50 -4.78 -7.40 8.73
C GLY A 50 -3.46 -7.36 7.95
N ALA A 51 -3.56 -7.28 6.64
CA ALA A 51 -2.43 -7.10 5.75
C ALA A 51 -2.00 -5.64 5.67
N GLY A 52 -0.74 -5.43 5.31
CA GLY A 52 -0.16 -4.10 5.13
C GLY A 52 -0.43 -3.47 3.77
N VAL A 53 -0.07 -2.19 3.69
CA VAL A 53 -0.08 -1.41 2.46
C VAL A 53 1.14 -0.49 2.46
N CYS A 54 1.78 -0.32 1.31
CA CYS A 54 2.83 0.67 1.09
C CYS A 54 2.43 1.66 0.01
N LEU A 55 2.88 2.91 0.18
CA LEU A 55 2.92 3.90 -0.89
C LEU A 55 4.36 3.97 -1.41
N ILE A 56 4.53 3.89 -2.71
CA ILE A 56 5.82 3.79 -3.40
C ILE A 56 5.71 4.51 -4.75
N ASP A 57 6.70 5.30 -5.10
CA ASP A 57 6.89 5.77 -6.48
C ASP A 57 7.85 4.76 -7.13
N TYR A 58 7.30 3.73 -7.81
CA TYR A 58 8.12 2.61 -8.27
C TYR A 58 8.69 2.82 -9.68
N ASP A 59 8.12 3.73 -10.46
CA ASP A 59 8.55 4.01 -11.83
C ASP A 59 9.10 5.43 -12.03
N ASN A 60 9.33 6.15 -10.90
CA ASN A 60 9.96 7.48 -10.84
C ASN A 60 9.19 8.55 -11.62
N ASP A 61 7.87 8.45 -11.68
CA ASP A 61 7.03 9.44 -12.36
C ASP A 61 6.56 10.58 -11.43
N ASN A 62 6.89 10.51 -10.12
CA ASN A 62 6.52 11.39 -9.01
C ASN A 62 5.05 11.29 -8.58
N ASP A 63 4.31 10.30 -9.04
CA ASP A 63 3.02 9.93 -8.50
C ASP A 63 3.19 8.74 -7.55
N LEU A 64 2.54 8.76 -6.39
CA LEU A 64 2.63 7.62 -5.47
C LEU A 64 1.72 6.49 -5.93
N ASP A 65 2.30 5.31 -6.05
CA ASP A 65 1.63 4.04 -6.32
C ASP A 65 1.25 3.33 -5.03
N ILE A 66 0.43 2.29 -5.12
CA ILE A 66 -0.02 1.53 -3.95
C ILE A 66 0.33 0.06 -4.12
N TYR A 67 1.05 -0.49 -3.14
CA TYR A 67 1.26 -1.92 -3.00
C TYR A 67 0.43 -2.48 -1.85
N PHE A 68 -0.45 -3.41 -2.16
CA PHE A 68 -1.32 -4.10 -1.20
C PHE A 68 -0.79 -5.49 -0.90
N CYS A 69 -0.60 -5.79 0.38
CA CYS A 69 -0.37 -7.14 0.84
C CYS A 69 -1.66 -7.96 0.83
N GLN A 70 -1.58 -9.25 0.50
CA GLN A 70 -2.71 -10.16 0.40
C GLN A 70 -2.50 -11.37 1.30
N GLY A 71 -3.59 -11.95 1.78
CA GLY A 71 -3.56 -13.25 2.41
C GLY A 71 -3.22 -14.36 1.42
N SER A 72 -3.08 -15.56 1.93
CA SER A 72 -2.83 -16.76 1.12
C SER A 72 -3.75 -17.90 1.59
N PRO A 73 -4.08 -18.86 0.72
CA PRO A 73 -4.92 -19.98 1.09
C PRO A 73 -4.40 -20.73 2.31
N LEU A 74 -5.20 -20.78 3.36
CA LEU A 74 -4.93 -21.58 4.56
C LEU A 74 -5.41 -23.02 4.38
N PRO A 75 -4.98 -23.99 5.24
CA PRO A 75 -5.47 -25.36 5.16
C PRO A 75 -7.00 -25.43 5.13
N ARG A 76 -7.56 -26.24 4.22
CA ARG A 76 -9.00 -26.36 3.91
C ARG A 76 -9.61 -25.20 3.13
N TRP A 77 -8.78 -24.36 2.48
CA TRP A 77 -9.25 -23.41 1.49
C TRP A 77 -9.97 -24.17 0.36
N ASP A 78 -11.17 -23.75 0.01
CA ASP A 78 -12.05 -24.41 -0.96
C ASP A 78 -12.44 -23.53 -2.15
N LYS A 79 -11.90 -22.30 -2.20
CA LYS A 79 -12.14 -21.38 -3.32
C LYS A 79 -11.07 -21.55 -4.39
N ASP A 80 -11.48 -21.54 -5.66
CA ASP A 80 -10.58 -21.55 -6.82
C ASP A 80 -10.22 -20.12 -7.21
N VAL A 81 -9.50 -19.43 -6.32
CA VAL A 81 -9.04 -18.05 -6.50
C VAL A 81 -7.56 -17.98 -6.17
N ILE A 82 -6.80 -17.31 -7.02
CA ILE A 82 -5.41 -16.99 -6.75
C ILE A 82 -5.37 -15.73 -5.90
N LEU A 83 -4.81 -15.84 -4.69
CA LEU A 83 -4.51 -14.71 -3.84
C LEU A 83 -3.04 -14.32 -4.06
N GLU A 84 -2.79 -13.06 -4.37
CA GLU A 84 -1.45 -12.49 -4.54
C GLU A 84 -1.46 -11.01 -4.18
N ASN A 85 -0.32 -10.50 -3.74
CA ASN A 85 -0.13 -9.08 -3.53
C ASN A 85 -0.37 -8.30 -4.81
N LYS A 86 -0.78 -7.03 -4.69
CA LYS A 86 -1.11 -6.20 -5.84
C LYS A 86 -0.38 -4.87 -5.81
N LEU A 87 0.22 -4.51 -6.94
CA LEU A 87 0.74 -3.18 -7.22
C LEU A 87 -0.21 -2.45 -8.16
N PHE A 88 -0.71 -1.31 -7.72
CA PHE A 88 -1.49 -0.42 -8.56
C PHE A 88 -0.68 0.82 -8.89
N ARG A 89 -0.40 1.02 -10.17
CA ARG A 89 0.22 2.23 -10.68
C ARG A 89 -0.78 3.37 -10.75
N ASN A 90 -0.36 4.54 -10.31
CA ASN A 90 -1.11 5.77 -10.36
C ASN A 90 -0.72 6.57 -11.61
N ASP A 91 -1.62 6.74 -12.53
CA ASP A 91 -1.45 7.64 -13.68
C ASP A 91 -2.30 8.90 -13.44
N ASN A 92 -1.83 9.87 -12.66
CA ASN A 92 -2.55 11.11 -12.34
C ASN A 92 -3.95 10.88 -11.74
N GLY A 93 -4.08 9.98 -10.78
CA GLY A 93 -5.33 9.63 -10.11
C GLY A 93 -6.16 8.54 -10.82
N GLN A 94 -5.63 7.94 -11.87
CA GLN A 94 -6.18 6.76 -12.51
C GLN A 94 -5.28 5.55 -12.22
N TRP A 95 -5.84 4.55 -11.57
CA TRP A 95 -5.10 3.40 -11.06
C TRP A 95 -5.19 2.20 -12.01
N LYS A 96 -4.08 1.51 -12.21
CA LYS A 96 -3.99 0.32 -13.06
C LYS A 96 -3.20 -0.78 -12.36
N ASP A 97 -3.69 -2.00 -12.40
CA ASP A 97 -2.94 -3.17 -11.91
C ASP A 97 -1.65 -3.35 -12.74
N ALA A 98 -0.52 -3.09 -12.11
CA ALA A 98 0.83 -3.25 -12.67
C ALA A 98 1.55 -4.48 -12.12
N THR A 99 0.92 -5.29 -11.27
CA THR A 99 1.52 -6.41 -10.52
C THR A 99 2.35 -7.34 -11.39
N SER A 100 1.76 -7.82 -12.48
CA SER A 100 2.44 -8.78 -13.37
C SER A 100 3.53 -8.12 -14.21
N LEU A 101 3.37 -6.85 -14.57
CA LEU A 101 4.36 -6.09 -15.32
C LEU A 101 5.60 -5.84 -14.47
N ALA A 102 5.39 -5.38 -13.25
CA ALA A 102 6.45 -5.09 -12.30
C ALA A 102 7.08 -6.36 -11.68
N GLY A 103 6.41 -7.52 -11.75
CA GLY A 103 6.96 -8.78 -11.24
C GLY A 103 6.87 -8.95 -9.72
N VAL A 104 5.94 -8.25 -9.04
CA VAL A 104 5.86 -8.21 -7.57
C VAL A 104 4.65 -8.97 -6.97
N GLY A 105 4.05 -9.87 -7.72
CA GLY A 105 2.89 -10.67 -7.29
C GLY A 105 3.27 -11.79 -6.33
N ASP A 106 3.63 -11.49 -5.09
CA ASP A 106 3.88 -12.51 -4.05
C ASP A 106 2.57 -13.21 -3.66
N ARG A 107 2.63 -14.54 -3.56
CA ARG A 107 1.52 -15.41 -3.17
C ARG A 107 1.66 -15.99 -1.77
N SER A 108 2.67 -15.57 -1.05
CA SER A 108 2.84 -15.89 0.36
C SER A 108 1.73 -15.24 1.19
N TYR A 109 1.61 -15.60 2.45
CA TYR A 109 0.70 -14.91 3.36
C TYR A 109 1.38 -13.62 3.84
N SER A 110 1.12 -12.52 3.13
CA SER A 110 1.81 -11.27 3.40
C SER A 110 1.17 -10.50 4.55
N MET A 111 2.03 -9.92 5.40
CA MET A 111 1.64 -9.25 6.64
C MET A 111 1.88 -7.74 6.57
N GLY A 112 2.98 -7.33 5.96
CA GLY A 112 3.38 -5.94 5.86
C GLY A 112 4.38 -5.70 4.75
N CYS A 113 4.62 -4.43 4.45
CA CYS A 113 5.64 -4.03 3.50
C CYS A 113 6.33 -2.75 3.96
N ALA A 114 7.52 -2.51 3.43
CA ALA A 114 8.27 -1.27 3.58
C ALA A 114 8.97 -0.95 2.26
N CYS A 115 9.09 0.35 1.96
CA CYS A 115 9.74 0.85 0.77
C CYS A 115 10.93 1.73 1.14
N GLY A 116 12.01 1.67 0.36
CA GLY A 116 13.19 2.49 0.55
C GLY A 116 14.25 2.17 -0.50
N ASP A 117 15.03 3.16 -0.89
CA ASP A 117 16.20 3.02 -1.76
C ASP A 117 17.34 2.43 -0.92
N VAL A 118 17.55 1.11 -0.99
CA VAL A 118 18.43 0.35 -0.09
C VAL A 118 19.87 0.36 -0.58
N ASP A 119 20.09 0.37 -1.89
CA ASP A 119 21.42 0.39 -2.50
C ASP A 119 21.85 1.77 -2.98
N ASN A 120 21.00 2.77 -2.77
CA ASN A 120 21.23 4.19 -3.05
C ASN A 120 21.48 4.47 -4.54
N ASP A 121 20.75 3.77 -5.40
CA ASP A 121 20.76 3.98 -6.85
C ASP A 121 19.70 4.98 -7.35
N GLY A 122 18.79 5.39 -6.49
CA GLY A 122 17.73 6.36 -6.76
C GLY A 122 16.36 5.72 -7.03
N ASP A 123 16.30 4.38 -7.11
CA ASP A 123 15.09 3.61 -7.34
C ASP A 123 14.58 3.03 -6.01
N VAL A 124 13.27 3.09 -5.77
CA VAL A 124 12.72 2.66 -4.48
C VAL A 124 12.45 1.17 -4.48
N ASP A 125 13.12 0.43 -3.58
CA ASP A 125 12.95 -1.00 -3.38
C ASP A 125 11.75 -1.34 -2.49
N LEU A 126 11.34 -2.61 -2.49
CA LEU A 126 10.19 -3.10 -1.75
C LEU A 126 10.56 -4.34 -0.92
N TYR A 127 10.32 -4.29 0.38
CA TYR A 127 10.43 -5.43 1.28
C TYR A 127 9.05 -5.85 1.78
N VAL A 128 8.74 -7.14 1.66
CA VAL A 128 7.46 -7.74 2.06
C VAL A 128 7.68 -8.74 3.16
N THR A 129 7.02 -8.53 4.31
CA THR A 129 7.05 -9.49 5.42
C THR A 129 5.91 -10.48 5.29
N ASN A 130 6.22 -11.76 5.54
CA ASN A 130 5.30 -12.86 5.35
C ASN A 130 5.14 -13.73 6.61
N TYR A 131 4.07 -14.47 6.65
CA TYR A 131 3.99 -15.68 7.47
C TYR A 131 4.74 -16.80 6.75
N GLY A 132 6.04 -16.88 6.99
CA GLY A 132 6.98 -17.69 6.23
C GLY A 132 8.11 -16.82 5.68
N GLN A 133 8.61 -17.17 4.51
CA GLN A 133 9.74 -16.45 3.93
C GLN A 133 9.35 -15.04 3.48
N ASP A 134 10.08 -14.05 4.00
CA ASP A 134 10.00 -12.67 3.54
C ASP A 134 10.58 -12.53 2.12
N VAL A 135 10.14 -11.51 1.40
CA VAL A 135 10.61 -11.22 0.04
C VAL A 135 11.19 -9.81 -0.02
N PHE A 136 12.36 -9.70 -0.66
CA PHE A 136 12.97 -8.43 -0.97
C PHE A 136 13.10 -8.26 -2.48
N TYR A 137 12.37 -7.30 -3.00
CA TYR A 137 12.34 -6.91 -4.39
C TYR A 137 13.22 -5.68 -4.59
N ARG A 138 14.33 -5.83 -5.34
CA ARG A 138 15.12 -4.71 -5.80
C ARG A 138 14.45 -4.13 -7.03
N ASN A 139 14.28 -2.81 -7.07
CA ASN A 139 13.82 -2.08 -8.24
C ASN A 139 14.94 -2.04 -9.29
N ASP A 140 14.65 -2.38 -10.53
CA ASP A 140 15.63 -2.41 -11.62
C ASP A 140 15.67 -1.08 -12.41
N GLY A 141 14.91 -0.05 -11.96
CA GLY A 141 14.87 1.30 -12.55
C GLY A 141 14.15 1.41 -13.90
N ASP A 142 13.51 0.34 -14.34
CA ASP A 142 12.77 0.27 -15.60
C ASP A 142 11.27 -0.05 -15.43
N GLY A 143 10.78 0.07 -14.20
CA GLY A 143 9.41 -0.27 -13.83
C GLY A 143 9.21 -1.76 -13.52
N THR A 144 10.29 -2.51 -13.35
CA THR A 144 10.27 -3.92 -12.94
C THR A 144 11.12 -4.15 -11.70
N PHE A 145 10.90 -5.28 -11.03
CA PHE A 145 11.64 -5.68 -9.85
C PHE A 145 12.24 -7.06 -10.00
N THR A 146 13.38 -7.25 -9.36
CA THR A 146 14.03 -8.56 -9.21
C THR A 146 13.97 -9.02 -7.76
N ASP A 147 13.45 -10.25 -7.50
CA ASP A 147 13.53 -10.87 -6.18
C ASP A 147 14.99 -11.26 -5.86
N VAL A 148 15.60 -10.50 -4.97
CA VAL A 148 16.99 -10.71 -4.52
C VAL A 148 17.06 -11.26 -3.10
N SER A 149 15.93 -11.69 -2.51
CA SER A 149 15.79 -12.11 -1.10
C SER A 149 16.86 -13.09 -0.66
N LYS A 150 17.12 -14.11 -1.48
CA LYS A 150 18.11 -15.15 -1.19
C LYS A 150 19.55 -14.66 -1.37
N GLU A 151 19.78 -13.83 -2.37
CA GLU A 151 21.08 -13.29 -2.70
C GLU A 151 21.63 -12.42 -1.57
N VAL A 152 20.77 -11.55 -1.01
CA VAL A 152 21.16 -10.62 0.04
C VAL A 152 20.89 -11.16 1.46
N GLY A 153 20.33 -12.36 1.59
CA GLY A 153 20.02 -12.96 2.89
C GLY A 153 18.82 -12.32 3.63
N ALA A 154 17.93 -11.67 2.88
CA ALA A 154 16.75 -10.99 3.42
C ALA A 154 15.50 -11.89 3.48
N ASN A 155 15.62 -13.17 3.15
CA ASN A 155 14.52 -14.14 3.15
C ASN A 155 14.30 -14.79 4.52
N ASN A 156 13.99 -13.98 5.54
CA ASN A 156 13.67 -14.49 6.88
C ASN A 156 12.55 -15.54 6.81
N PRO A 157 12.75 -16.78 7.32
CA PRO A 157 11.75 -17.83 7.22
C PRO A 157 10.72 -17.81 8.37
N LEU A 158 10.85 -16.88 9.28
CA LEU A 158 9.97 -16.74 10.44
C LEU A 158 8.81 -15.80 10.11
N TRP A 159 7.85 -15.73 11.01
CA TRP A 159 6.75 -14.80 10.87
C TRP A 159 7.21 -13.34 11.00
N GLY A 160 7.29 -12.63 9.90
CA GLY A 160 7.49 -11.18 9.83
C GLY A 160 6.15 -10.45 9.98
N ALA A 161 5.98 -9.59 10.98
CA ALA A 161 4.73 -8.86 11.19
C ALA A 161 4.76 -7.45 10.58
N SER A 162 5.92 -6.80 10.57
CA SER A 162 6.13 -5.49 9.96
C SER A 162 7.62 -5.24 9.72
N SER A 163 7.94 -4.29 8.86
CA SER A 163 9.29 -3.85 8.53
C SER A 163 9.36 -2.35 8.41
N ALA A 164 10.56 -1.80 8.53
CA ALA A 164 10.86 -0.40 8.25
C ALA A 164 12.34 -0.26 7.86
N PHE A 165 12.61 0.62 6.92
CA PHE A 165 13.96 1.09 6.61
C PHE A 165 14.27 2.36 7.40
N PHE A 166 15.54 2.58 7.79
CA PHE A 166 16.00 3.75 8.57
C PHE A 166 17.46 4.06 8.31
#